data_fbff54faf1e19635db7f9f2f31959cba
#
_entry.id   fbff54faf1e19635db7f9f2f31959cba
#
_cell.length_a   1.000
_cell.length_b   1.000
_cell.length_c   1.000
_cell.angle_alpha   90.00
_cell.angle_beta   90.00
_cell.angle_gamma   90.00
#
_symmetry.space_group_name_H-M   'P 1'
#
loop_
_entity.id
_entity.type
_entity.pdbx_description
1 polymer ?
#
loop_
_entity_poly.entity_id
_entity_poly.type
_entity_poly.pdbx_seq_one_letter_code
_entity_poly.pdbx_strand_id
1 'polypeptide(L)'
;APLGDNSIPVDGFVKGMKWSIVDTFLDEDKHGEFPRVTIEVFDTEATRAMWNHSFHLVMEISLEHTAINVSMHVKNTGSEPFECAAALKSHVAVADIEEPTTSYVGLEDCVYLDNTLHPTKPRVRFTDETEDQEWLQLDGPTDRVYINTHNDTGVEVGTGCTVFVRDMSPLGVAGFGDRAVFN
;
A
#
# COMPACT_ATOMS: atom_id res chain seq x y z
N ALA A 1 -13.30 -6.94 -4.70
CA ALA A 1 -13.88 -8.23 -4.28
C ALA A 1 -13.77 -8.37 -2.78
N PRO A 2 -14.71 -9.01 -2.09
CA PRO A 2 -14.59 -9.23 -0.65
C PRO A 2 -13.29 -10.03 -0.42
N LEU A 3 -12.54 -9.59 0.58
CA LEU A 3 -11.34 -10.29 1.03
C LEU A 3 -11.73 -11.74 1.40
N GLY A 4 -11.27 -12.73 0.62
CA GLY A 4 -11.56 -14.16 0.86
C GLY A 4 -12.20 -14.93 -0.28
N ASP A 5 -12.42 -14.28 -1.42
CA ASP A 5 -12.80 -15.02 -2.62
C ASP A 5 -11.55 -15.72 -3.20
N ASN A 6 -11.54 -17.05 -3.13
CA ASN A 6 -10.44 -17.87 -3.65
C ASN A 6 -10.33 -17.85 -5.19
N SER A 7 -11.26 -17.17 -5.89
CA SER A 7 -11.22 -16.98 -7.34
C SER A 7 -10.24 -15.88 -7.75
N ILE A 8 -9.87 -15.00 -6.83
CA ILE A 8 -8.98 -13.88 -7.09
C ILE A 8 -7.57 -14.23 -6.59
N PRO A 9 -6.54 -13.96 -7.40
CA PRO A 9 -5.15 -14.19 -7.01
C PRO A 9 -4.78 -13.46 -5.70
N VAL A 10 -3.87 -14.02 -4.95
CA VAL A 10 -3.24 -13.33 -3.81
C VAL A 10 -2.65 -12.01 -4.30
N ASP A 11 -2.84 -10.94 -3.56
CA ASP A 11 -2.49 -9.54 -3.93
C ASP A 11 -3.30 -8.98 -5.12
N GLY A 12 -4.43 -9.60 -5.46
CA GLY A 12 -5.32 -9.15 -6.54
C GLY A 12 -4.81 -9.45 -7.96
N PHE A 13 -5.64 -9.25 -8.94
CA PHE A 13 -5.35 -9.56 -10.34
C PHE A 13 -4.65 -8.41 -11.10
N VAL A 14 -4.80 -7.19 -10.66
CA VAL A 14 -4.28 -5.99 -11.33
C VAL A 14 -2.75 -5.97 -11.38
N LYS A 15 -2.09 -6.54 -10.38
CA LYS A 15 -0.64 -6.70 -10.29
C LYS A 15 -0.04 -7.39 -11.52
N GLY A 16 -0.75 -8.38 -12.10
CA GLY A 16 -0.30 -9.15 -13.27
C GLY A 16 -0.72 -8.57 -14.62
N MET A 17 -1.45 -7.48 -14.65
CA MET A 17 -1.94 -6.89 -15.88
C MET A 17 -0.86 -6.05 -16.56
N LYS A 18 -0.99 -5.92 -17.88
CA LYS A 18 -0.12 -5.06 -18.68
C LYS A 18 -0.69 -3.64 -18.70
N TRP A 19 0.02 -2.72 -18.09
CA TRP A 19 -0.29 -1.30 -18.09
C TRP A 19 0.23 -0.61 -19.34
N SER A 20 -0.48 0.38 -19.81
CA SER A 20 -0.10 1.25 -20.93
C SER A 20 0.33 2.61 -20.42
N ILE A 21 1.41 3.16 -20.97
CA ILE A 21 1.79 4.55 -20.70
C ILE A 21 0.86 5.46 -21.50
N VAL A 22 0.19 6.37 -20.79
CA VAL A 22 -0.69 7.38 -21.39
C VAL A 22 0.12 8.61 -21.75
N ASP A 23 0.93 9.09 -20.79
CA ASP A 23 1.70 10.31 -20.94
C ASP A 23 2.93 10.31 -20.05
N THR A 24 3.94 11.09 -20.45
CA THR A 24 5.14 11.37 -19.70
C THR A 24 5.51 12.84 -19.89
N PHE A 25 5.67 13.56 -18.81
CA PHE A 25 5.99 14.99 -18.88
C PHE A 25 6.84 15.44 -17.69
N LEU A 26 7.41 16.61 -17.82
CA LEU A 26 8.02 17.32 -16.71
C LEU A 26 6.97 18.25 -16.11
N ASP A 27 6.77 18.16 -14.82
CA ASP A 27 5.98 19.08 -14.02
C ASP A 27 6.93 20.00 -13.25
N GLU A 28 6.45 21.08 -12.69
CA GLU A 28 7.28 22.06 -12.00
C GLU A 28 6.61 22.49 -10.69
N ASP A 29 7.42 22.62 -9.66
CA ASP A 29 7.04 23.23 -8.40
C ASP A 29 8.07 24.32 -8.00
N LYS A 30 7.95 24.86 -6.78
CA LYS A 30 8.88 25.86 -6.23
C LYS A 30 10.33 25.37 -6.09
N HIS A 31 10.59 24.08 -6.22
CA HIS A 31 11.91 23.46 -6.12
C HIS A 31 12.51 23.11 -7.48
N GLY A 32 11.73 23.23 -8.57
CA GLY A 32 12.12 22.97 -9.94
C GLY A 32 11.29 21.91 -10.64
N GLU A 33 11.78 21.46 -11.78
CA GLU A 33 11.11 20.45 -12.60
C GLU A 33 11.30 19.04 -12.03
N PHE A 34 10.27 18.22 -12.17
CA PHE A 34 10.30 16.80 -11.81
C PHE A 34 9.50 15.95 -12.81
N PRO A 35 9.93 14.70 -13.05
CA PRO A 35 9.24 13.83 -13.98
C PRO A 35 7.94 13.26 -13.40
N ARG A 36 6.95 13.17 -14.28
CA ARG A 36 5.67 12.50 -14.02
C ARG A 36 5.33 11.54 -15.14
N VAL A 37 4.76 10.41 -14.80
CA VAL A 37 4.21 9.45 -15.75
C VAL A 37 2.78 9.10 -15.35
N THR A 38 1.92 8.98 -16.37
CA THR A 38 0.56 8.46 -16.24
C THR A 38 0.47 7.14 -16.95
N ILE A 39 0.02 6.13 -16.26
CA ILE A 39 -0.23 4.80 -16.80
C ILE A 39 -1.67 4.38 -16.56
N GLU A 40 -2.20 3.52 -17.43
CA GLU A 40 -3.58 3.05 -17.32
C GLU A 40 -3.72 1.57 -17.63
N VAL A 41 -4.79 0.99 -17.11
CA VAL A 41 -5.23 -0.36 -17.45
C VAL A 41 -6.75 -0.45 -17.40
N PHE A 42 -7.32 -1.21 -18.30
CA PHE A 42 -8.75 -1.48 -18.40
C PHE A 42 -9.04 -2.93 -18.02
N ASP A 43 -10.29 -3.18 -17.66
CA ASP A 43 -10.78 -4.54 -17.51
C ASP A 43 -10.64 -5.33 -18.83
N THR A 44 -10.53 -6.62 -18.69
CA THR A 44 -10.43 -7.58 -19.77
C THR A 44 -11.47 -8.67 -19.60
N GLU A 45 -11.68 -9.50 -20.61
CA GLU A 45 -12.53 -10.67 -20.49
C GLU A 45 -12.06 -11.59 -19.34
N ALA A 46 -10.75 -11.76 -19.19
CA ALA A 46 -10.17 -12.56 -18.11
C ALA A 46 -10.44 -11.97 -16.72
N THR A 47 -10.33 -10.66 -16.55
CA THR A 47 -10.64 -10.02 -15.25
C THR A 47 -12.12 -10.03 -14.95
N ARG A 48 -12.99 -9.85 -15.97
CA ARG A 48 -14.44 -9.97 -15.82
C ARG A 48 -14.89 -11.40 -15.47
N ALA A 49 -14.16 -12.41 -15.90
CA ALA A 49 -14.43 -13.79 -15.49
C ALA A 49 -14.15 -14.04 -14.00
N MET A 50 -13.20 -13.32 -13.41
CA MET A 50 -12.88 -13.38 -11.98
C MET A 50 -13.74 -12.44 -11.14
N TRP A 51 -14.01 -11.24 -11.66
CA TRP A 51 -14.74 -10.17 -10.99
C TRP A 51 -15.53 -9.40 -12.06
N ASN A 52 -16.83 -9.70 -12.19
CA ASN A 52 -17.67 -9.29 -13.31
C ASN A 52 -18.05 -7.79 -13.27
N HIS A 53 -17.04 -6.93 -13.30
CA HIS A 53 -17.22 -5.48 -13.37
C HIS A 53 -16.28 -4.87 -14.41
N SER A 54 -16.75 -3.82 -15.06
CA SER A 54 -15.94 -3.01 -15.96
C SER A 54 -15.32 -1.86 -15.20
N PHE A 55 -14.01 -1.67 -15.39
CA PHE A 55 -13.25 -0.65 -14.70
C PHE A 55 -12.17 -0.04 -15.60
N HIS A 56 -11.74 1.13 -15.22
CA HIS A 56 -10.56 1.80 -15.75
C HIS A 56 -9.72 2.27 -14.56
N LEU A 57 -8.49 1.83 -14.47
CA LEU A 57 -7.53 2.30 -13.48
C LEU A 57 -6.53 3.23 -14.15
N VAL A 58 -6.28 4.35 -13.51
CA VAL A 58 -5.23 5.30 -13.89
C VAL A 58 -4.30 5.45 -12.69
N MET A 59 -3.01 5.36 -12.94
CA MET A 59 -2.00 5.61 -11.93
C MET A 59 -1.08 6.73 -12.39
N GLU A 60 -0.95 7.75 -11.55
CA GLU A 60 -0.02 8.84 -11.75
C GLU A 60 1.13 8.69 -10.76
N ILE A 61 2.35 8.75 -11.27
CA ILE A 61 3.57 8.62 -10.48
C ILE A 61 4.44 9.83 -10.77
N SER A 62 4.80 10.58 -9.73
CA SER A 62 5.75 11.67 -9.83
C SER A 62 6.96 11.42 -8.92
N LEU A 63 8.14 11.77 -9.42
CA LEU A 63 9.38 11.72 -8.67
C LEU A 63 9.81 13.15 -8.34
N GLU A 64 9.42 13.60 -7.18
CA GLU A 64 9.76 14.91 -6.65
C GLU A 64 11.13 14.89 -5.94
N HIS A 65 11.60 16.06 -5.48
CA HIS A 65 12.96 16.16 -4.92
C HIS A 65 13.23 15.24 -3.73
N THR A 66 12.23 15.01 -2.89
CA THR A 66 12.35 14.21 -1.66
C THR A 66 11.24 13.17 -1.52
N ALA A 67 10.39 13.00 -2.53
CA ALA A 67 9.23 12.15 -2.45
C ALA A 67 8.94 11.45 -3.78
N ILE A 68 8.36 10.27 -3.69
CA ILE A 68 7.64 9.64 -4.79
C ILE A 68 6.16 9.71 -4.45
N ASN A 69 5.38 10.40 -5.29
CA ASN A 69 3.93 10.40 -5.16
C ASN A 69 3.32 9.38 -6.10
N VAL A 70 2.39 8.61 -5.58
CA VAL A 70 1.64 7.62 -6.36
C VAL A 70 0.17 7.84 -6.08
N SER A 71 -0.59 8.21 -7.12
CA SER A 71 -2.03 8.34 -7.06
C SER A 71 -2.68 7.27 -7.93
N MET A 72 -3.66 6.56 -7.38
CA MET A 72 -4.43 5.56 -8.10
C MET A 72 -5.89 5.97 -8.16
N HIS A 73 -6.41 6.09 -9.37
CA HIS A 73 -7.80 6.43 -9.64
C HIS A 73 -8.54 5.20 -10.16
N VAL A 74 -9.60 4.81 -9.45
CA VAL A 74 -10.48 3.70 -9.82
C VAL A 74 -11.76 4.29 -10.42
N LYS A 75 -12.02 4.04 -11.70
CA LYS A 75 -13.24 4.48 -12.37
C LYS A 75 -14.10 3.27 -12.71
N ASN A 76 -15.34 3.30 -12.26
CA ASN A 76 -16.37 2.38 -12.72
C ASN A 76 -16.79 2.78 -14.14
N THR A 77 -16.60 1.90 -15.10
CA THR A 77 -17.01 2.10 -16.50
C THR A 77 -18.24 1.26 -16.88
N GLY A 78 -18.76 0.46 -15.93
CA GLY A 78 -20.01 -0.28 -16.08
C GLY A 78 -21.24 0.54 -15.66
N SER A 79 -22.40 -0.09 -15.74
CA SER A 79 -23.69 0.50 -15.34
C SER A 79 -24.03 0.26 -13.87
N GLU A 80 -23.47 -0.79 -13.27
CA GLU A 80 -23.79 -1.19 -11.91
C GLU A 80 -22.69 -0.75 -10.94
N PRO A 81 -23.05 -0.31 -9.72
CA PRO A 81 -22.07 0.03 -8.72
C PRO A 81 -21.29 -1.20 -8.27
N PHE A 82 -20.05 -1.03 -7.84
CA PHE A 82 -19.26 -2.07 -7.25
C PHE A 82 -18.49 -1.59 -6.00
N GLU A 83 -18.14 -2.53 -5.17
CA GLU A 83 -17.20 -2.33 -4.06
C GLU A 83 -15.86 -2.97 -4.42
N CYS A 84 -14.78 -2.30 -4.09
CA CYS A 84 -13.43 -2.83 -4.28
C CYS A 84 -12.55 -2.48 -3.08
N ALA A 85 -11.55 -3.32 -2.85
CA ALA A 85 -10.41 -2.99 -2.01
C ALA A 85 -9.19 -2.76 -2.92
N ALA A 86 -8.38 -1.78 -2.58
CA ALA A 86 -7.14 -1.49 -3.28
C ALA A 86 -6.01 -1.30 -2.28
N ALA A 87 -4.81 -1.70 -2.67
CA ALA A 87 -3.60 -1.51 -1.88
C ALA A 87 -2.43 -1.16 -2.80
N LEU A 88 -1.56 -0.30 -2.31
CA LEU A 88 -0.25 -0.05 -2.89
C LEU A 88 0.78 -0.78 -2.03
N LYS A 89 1.66 -1.55 -2.65
CA LYS A 89 2.73 -2.29 -1.98
C LYS A 89 4.07 -1.75 -2.44
N SER A 90 4.86 -1.27 -1.49
CA SER A 90 6.22 -0.83 -1.72
C SER A 90 7.21 -1.72 -0.97
N HIS A 91 8.42 -1.82 -1.50
CA HIS A 91 9.55 -2.46 -0.85
C HIS A 91 10.59 -1.39 -0.56
N VAL A 92 10.90 -1.22 0.72
CA VAL A 92 11.92 -0.26 1.15
C VAL A 92 13.23 -1.03 1.38
N ALA A 93 14.29 -0.59 0.73
CA ALA A 93 15.62 -1.14 0.99
C ALA A 93 16.16 -0.60 2.30
N VAL A 94 16.59 -1.48 3.17
CA VAL A 94 17.22 -1.15 4.46
C VAL A 94 18.64 -1.71 4.49
N ALA A 95 19.49 -1.16 5.34
CA ALA A 95 20.88 -1.62 5.45
C ALA A 95 20.96 -3.05 6.00
N ASP A 96 20.24 -3.32 7.08
CA ASP A 96 20.03 -4.63 7.65
C ASP A 96 18.73 -4.63 8.43
N ILE A 97 17.87 -5.61 8.23
CA ILE A 97 16.55 -5.67 8.86
C ILE A 97 16.65 -6.05 10.36
N GLU A 98 17.69 -6.76 10.75
CA GLU A 98 17.93 -7.24 12.12
C GLU A 98 18.76 -6.25 12.95
N GLU A 99 19.34 -5.23 12.31
CA GLU A 99 20.14 -4.23 13.03
C GLU A 99 19.23 -3.23 13.78
N PRO A 100 19.62 -2.83 15.00
CA PRO A 100 18.85 -1.87 15.79
C PRO A 100 18.64 -0.51 15.11
N THR A 101 19.41 -0.22 14.09
CA THR A 101 19.31 1.00 13.29
C THR A 101 18.16 0.97 12.28
N THR A 102 17.57 -0.20 12.04
CA THR A 102 16.34 -0.33 11.23
C THR A 102 15.16 -0.43 12.16
N SER A 103 14.32 0.58 12.14
CA SER A 103 13.14 0.65 13.01
C SER A 103 11.97 1.29 12.28
N TYR A 104 10.76 0.95 12.71
CA TYR A 104 9.51 1.51 12.20
C TYR A 104 8.96 2.50 13.22
N VAL A 105 8.39 3.60 12.74
CA VAL A 105 7.79 4.66 13.55
C VAL A 105 6.37 4.97 13.10
N GLY A 106 5.57 5.53 13.98
CA GLY A 106 4.19 5.94 13.70
C GLY A 106 3.19 4.78 13.76
N LEU A 107 3.56 3.69 14.43
CA LEU A 107 2.72 2.51 14.63
C LEU A 107 2.31 2.32 16.09
N GLU A 108 2.81 3.15 16.99
CA GLU A 108 2.49 3.12 18.42
C GLU A 108 0.97 3.28 18.64
N ASP A 109 0.45 2.59 19.62
CA ASP A 109 -0.97 2.52 19.98
C ASP A 109 -1.89 1.96 18.87
N CYS A 110 -1.34 1.49 17.77
CA CYS A 110 -2.11 0.88 16.69
C CYS A 110 -2.41 -0.60 17.01
N VAL A 111 -3.64 -0.99 16.78
CA VAL A 111 -4.04 -2.40 16.80
C VAL A 111 -3.50 -3.10 15.55
N TYR A 112 -2.97 -4.29 15.70
CA TYR A 112 -2.48 -5.05 14.57
C TYR A 112 -2.97 -6.50 14.53
N LEU A 113 -2.93 -7.09 13.34
CA LEU A 113 -3.09 -8.51 13.09
C LEU A 113 -1.71 -9.09 12.84
N ASP A 114 -1.34 -10.11 13.59
CA ASP A 114 -0.10 -10.87 13.36
C ASP A 114 -0.42 -12.17 12.64
N ASN A 115 -0.02 -12.26 11.37
CA ASN A 115 -0.25 -13.43 10.53
C ASN A 115 0.77 -14.55 10.79
N THR A 116 1.86 -14.26 11.50
CA THR A 116 2.89 -15.27 11.83
C THR A 116 2.41 -16.22 12.92
N LEU A 117 1.55 -15.76 13.82
CA LEU A 117 1.04 -16.55 14.95
C LEU A 117 0.13 -17.71 14.50
N HIS A 118 -0.51 -17.58 13.35
CA HIS A 118 -1.44 -18.58 12.84
C HIS A 118 -1.33 -18.80 11.33
N PRO A 119 -0.27 -19.41 10.82
CA PRO A 119 0.00 -19.52 9.40
C PRO A 119 -1.07 -20.29 8.61
N THR A 120 -1.89 -21.11 9.29
CA THR A 120 -2.99 -21.86 8.68
C THR A 120 -4.35 -21.18 8.76
N LYS A 121 -4.43 -20.07 9.48
CA LYS A 121 -5.64 -19.25 9.60
C LYS A 121 -5.26 -17.80 9.29
N PRO A 122 -5.09 -17.43 8.01
CA PRO A 122 -4.57 -16.13 7.60
C PRO A 122 -5.43 -14.94 8.02
N ARG A 123 -6.44 -15.14 8.83
CA ARG A 123 -7.32 -14.10 9.37
C ARG A 123 -7.77 -14.47 10.77
N VAL A 124 -6.83 -14.56 11.66
CA VAL A 124 -7.21 -14.58 13.07
C VAL A 124 -7.65 -13.18 13.43
N ARG A 125 -8.83 -13.14 14.01
CA ARG A 125 -9.34 -11.94 14.67
C ARG A 125 -8.28 -11.40 15.61
N PHE A 126 -8.18 -10.08 15.58
CA PHE A 126 -7.57 -9.23 16.58
C PHE A 126 -7.20 -9.97 17.85
N THR A 127 -5.96 -10.10 18.09
CA THR A 127 -5.52 -10.00 19.45
C THR A 127 -5.79 -8.54 19.83
N ASP A 128 -6.32 -8.27 21.00
CA ASP A 128 -6.45 -6.92 21.54
C ASP A 128 -5.06 -6.32 21.86
N GLU A 129 -4.05 -6.71 21.08
CA GLU A 129 -2.69 -6.26 21.23
C GLU A 129 -2.50 -4.98 20.44
N THR A 130 -2.00 -3.99 21.10
CA THR A 130 -1.54 -2.74 20.51
C THR A 130 -0.03 -2.73 20.45
N GLU A 131 0.53 -2.06 19.45
CA GLU A 131 1.96 -1.79 19.41
C GLU A 131 2.30 -0.74 20.46
N ASP A 132 3.16 -1.09 21.44
CA ASP A 132 3.55 -0.22 22.53
C ASP A 132 4.91 0.45 22.31
N GLN A 133 5.58 0.13 21.19
CA GLN A 133 6.88 0.67 20.85
C GLN A 133 6.78 1.87 19.94
N GLU A 134 7.30 3.01 20.37
CA GLU A 134 7.45 4.19 19.53
C GLU A 134 8.41 3.92 18.33
N TRP A 135 9.44 3.10 18.57
CA TRP A 135 10.42 2.65 17.58
C TRP A 135 10.40 1.13 17.52
N LEU A 136 9.58 0.59 16.65
CA LEU A 136 9.45 -0.85 16.49
C LEU A 136 10.67 -1.41 15.76
N GLN A 137 11.37 -2.33 16.40
CA GLN A 137 12.43 -3.13 15.80
C GLN A 137 11.91 -4.54 15.55
N LEU A 138 12.32 -5.11 14.41
CA LEU A 138 11.95 -6.47 14.06
C LEU A 138 13.07 -7.43 14.48
N ASP A 139 12.74 -8.40 15.30
CA ASP A 139 13.66 -9.41 15.84
C ASP A 139 13.51 -10.78 15.18
N GLY A 140 12.78 -10.85 14.08
CA GLY A 140 12.52 -12.06 13.33
C GLY A 140 11.46 -11.91 12.23
N PRO A 141 11.08 -13.01 11.58
CA PRO A 141 10.08 -12.99 10.53
C PRO A 141 8.77 -12.35 11.00
N THR A 142 8.32 -11.34 10.31
CA THR A 142 7.18 -10.51 10.68
C THR A 142 6.22 -10.41 9.52
N ASP A 143 4.92 -10.59 9.80
CA ASP A 143 3.81 -10.34 8.89
C ASP A 143 2.65 -9.74 9.70
N ARG A 144 2.64 -8.42 9.83
CA ARG A 144 1.66 -7.66 10.61
C ARG A 144 0.89 -6.69 9.75
N VAL A 145 -0.40 -6.58 10.02
CA VAL A 145 -1.28 -5.57 9.42
C VAL A 145 -1.77 -4.64 10.53
N TYR A 146 -1.27 -3.43 10.55
CA TYR A 146 -1.70 -2.38 11.47
C TYR A 146 -2.94 -1.71 10.94
N ILE A 147 -3.94 -1.54 11.79
CA ILE A 147 -5.29 -1.11 11.40
C ILE A 147 -5.52 0.31 11.90
N ASN A 148 -6.10 1.13 11.03
CA ASN A 148 -6.43 2.52 11.34
C ASN A 148 -5.21 3.30 11.87
N THR A 149 -4.08 3.20 11.20
CA THR A 149 -2.91 3.99 11.59
C THR A 149 -3.19 5.47 11.49
N HIS A 150 -2.91 6.21 12.56
CA HIS A 150 -3.27 7.62 12.70
C HIS A 150 -2.21 8.59 12.23
N ASN A 151 -0.98 8.10 12.07
CA ASN A 151 0.19 8.91 11.78
C ASN A 151 0.82 8.54 10.45
N ASP A 152 1.68 9.42 9.96
CA ASP A 152 2.63 9.02 8.95
C ASP A 152 3.48 7.89 9.51
N THR A 153 3.58 6.81 8.79
CA THR A 153 4.45 5.70 9.18
C THR A 153 5.78 5.82 8.47
N GLY A 154 6.85 5.50 9.16
CA GLY A 154 8.18 5.59 8.61
C GLY A 154 9.03 4.37 8.91
N VAL A 155 10.10 4.20 8.13
CA VAL A 155 11.16 3.24 8.41
C VAL A 155 12.50 3.95 8.37
N GLU A 156 13.27 3.86 9.46
CA GLU A 156 14.68 4.21 9.50
C GLU A 156 15.46 3.12 8.75
N VAL A 157 16.18 3.50 7.71
CA VAL A 157 16.79 2.52 6.79
C VAL A 157 18.22 2.11 7.16
N GLY A 158 18.68 2.48 8.36
CA GLY A 158 20.01 2.13 8.86
C GLY A 158 21.15 3.02 8.35
N THR A 159 20.82 4.13 7.66
CA THR A 159 21.80 5.07 7.10
C THR A 159 21.65 6.49 7.63
N GLY A 160 20.84 6.67 8.68
CA GLY A 160 20.44 8.00 9.19
C GLY A 160 19.40 8.68 8.31
N CYS A 161 18.66 7.91 7.52
CA CYS A 161 17.58 8.39 6.67
C CYS A 161 16.30 7.64 7.02
N THR A 162 15.19 8.37 7.14
CA THR A 162 13.87 7.78 7.37
C THR A 162 12.99 7.95 6.13
N VAL A 163 12.42 6.88 5.65
CA VAL A 163 11.44 6.88 4.57
C VAL A 163 10.05 6.89 5.18
N PHE A 164 9.31 7.97 4.99
CA PHE A 164 7.93 8.10 5.46
C PHE A 164 6.92 7.69 4.38
N VAL A 165 5.88 7.00 4.78
CA VAL A 165 4.70 6.69 3.98
C VAL A 165 3.54 7.52 4.51
N ARG A 166 3.02 8.40 3.67
CA ARG A 166 1.89 9.27 3.98
C ARG A 166 0.72 8.92 3.08
N ASP A 167 -0.45 8.73 3.67
CA ASP A 167 -1.69 8.61 2.93
C ASP A 167 -2.33 9.99 2.76
N MET A 168 -2.45 10.42 1.52
CA MET A 168 -3.07 11.69 1.14
C MET A 168 -4.38 11.49 0.39
N SER A 169 -5.02 10.33 0.56
CA SER A 169 -6.26 10.01 -0.13
C SER A 169 -7.36 11.04 0.18
N PRO A 170 -7.97 11.66 -0.83
CA PRO A 170 -9.06 12.61 -0.64
C PRO A 170 -10.37 11.92 -0.22
N LEU A 171 -10.40 10.62 -0.18
CA LEU A 171 -11.56 9.83 0.24
C LEU A 171 -11.83 9.96 1.74
N GLY A 172 -11.64 11.12 2.30
CA GLY A 172 -12.01 11.70 3.59
C GLY A 172 -12.82 10.90 4.60
N VAL A 173 -12.94 9.65 4.37
CA VAL A 173 -13.44 8.66 5.29
C VAL A 173 -12.27 8.34 6.19
N ALA A 174 -12.21 9.07 7.29
CA ALA A 174 -11.28 8.79 8.36
C ALA A 174 -10.02 8.12 7.78
N GLY A 175 -9.14 8.89 7.18
CA GLY A 175 -8.13 8.46 6.22
C GLY A 175 -7.02 7.60 6.79
N PHE A 176 -7.40 6.54 7.41
CA PHE A 176 -6.52 5.63 8.09
C PHE A 176 -6.48 4.36 7.26
N GLY A 177 -5.46 4.30 6.43
CA GLY A 177 -5.17 3.08 5.71
C GLY A 177 -4.55 2.04 6.65
N ASP A 178 -4.84 0.79 6.38
CA ASP A 178 -4.10 -0.29 7.01
C ASP A 178 -2.66 -0.29 6.49
N ARG A 179 -1.71 -0.57 7.36
CA ARG A 179 -0.29 -0.71 7.01
C ARG A 179 0.12 -2.15 7.23
N ALA A 180 0.75 -2.74 6.24
CA ALA A 180 1.31 -4.07 6.35
C ALA A 180 2.85 -3.98 6.44
N VAL A 181 3.42 -4.67 7.42
CA VAL A 181 4.86 -4.81 7.63
C VAL A 181 5.22 -6.27 7.44
N PHE A 182 6.15 -6.54 6.52
CA PHE A 182 6.64 -7.87 6.20
C PHE A 182 8.16 -7.89 6.28
N ASN A 183 8.69 -8.97 6.83
CA ASN A 183 10.11 -9.27 6.89
C ASN A 183 10.38 -10.65 6.30
#